data_aeade69486b42217f50d404217ec6e7c
#
_entry.id   aeade69486b42217f50d404217ec6e7c
#
_cell.length_a   1.000
_cell.length_b   1.000
_cell.length_c   1.000
_cell.angle_alpha   90.00
_cell.angle_beta   90.00
_cell.angle_gamma   90.00
#
_symmetry.space_group_name_H-M   'P 1'
#
loop_
_entity.id
_entity.type
_entity.pdbx_description
1 polymer ?
#
loop_
_entity_poly.entity_id
_entity_poly.type
_entity_poly.pdbx_seq_one_letter_code
_entity_poly.pdbx_strand_id
1 'polypeptide(L)'
;MLKTKGTLFTGRDLRRLLLPLIAELIFTALMGTADTVMVARVGDAAVSGVSLVDAVNNVMLMVFTATSTGGTIVCAQFLGARDREGANRAARQVLLSVAVISALCGLACMLLRRQILSLVFRDVEQSVMDAGLTYFLITAISYPFIGIYGASAALYRAAGNSRRPMLVSAGGNLLNIAGNAVFLFVFRWGVFGAALSTTLSRVLQCAVILWLHRKPGQVIVLDKYLAIRPDWKLIRMILRVGIPTGVENGMFQLGRLMVQSTVALLPTAEIAAQAMINTLEYFTSMPSMAIGLGLVTVAGRCMGAGKPEEARHYTILLTLYSELLVILTGILIYLAVNPVCTLSGLSRESAEIVVKMMLLITIVKPFVWPLAFTPSNALRAAGDVKFSMLVSAGSMWIFRVVLCVVLIRYLGFGVLGVWIAMFVDWADRAVWFTIRFVRGKWMRMHVLEPDF
;
A
#
# COMPACT_ATOMS: atom_id res chain seq x y z
N MET A 1 25.69 -1.45 18.41
CA MET A 1 24.54 -2.19 18.98
C MET A 1 24.29 -1.65 20.38
N LEU A 2 23.45 -0.65 20.53
CA LEU A 2 23.14 -0.02 21.83
C LEU A 2 22.09 -0.86 22.56
N LYS A 3 22.53 -1.64 23.54
CA LYS A 3 21.67 -2.18 24.59
C LYS A 3 21.41 -1.06 25.60
N THR A 4 20.37 -0.27 25.38
CA THR A 4 19.81 0.56 26.43
C THR A 4 18.85 -0.31 27.24
N LYS A 5 19.17 -0.54 28.54
CA LYS A 5 18.28 -1.21 29.49
C LYS A 5 16.94 -0.46 29.48
N GLY A 6 15.85 -1.14 29.06
CA GLY A 6 14.48 -0.60 29.15
C GLY A 6 13.78 -0.26 27.83
N THR A 7 14.39 -0.50 26.65
CA THR A 7 13.73 -0.26 25.36
C THR A 7 12.68 -1.33 25.05
N LEU A 8 11.51 -0.88 24.50
CA LEU A 8 10.36 -1.76 24.14
C LEU A 8 10.70 -2.76 23.04
N PHE A 9 11.60 -2.41 22.12
CA PHE A 9 12.00 -3.26 21.00
C PHE A 9 13.51 -3.46 21.00
N THR A 10 13.92 -4.70 20.79
CA THR A 10 15.33 -5.03 20.51
C THR A 10 15.59 -4.98 19.01
N GLY A 11 16.86 -4.87 18.60
CA GLY A 11 17.22 -4.99 17.18
C GLY A 11 16.80 -6.33 16.54
N ARG A 12 16.60 -7.38 17.36
CA ARG A 12 16.07 -8.66 16.91
C ARG A 12 14.57 -8.58 16.62
N ASP A 13 13.83 -7.85 17.44
CA ASP A 13 12.39 -7.66 17.24
C ASP A 13 12.12 -6.83 15.99
N LEU A 14 12.90 -5.76 15.77
CA LEU A 14 12.81 -4.95 14.55
C LEU A 14 13.10 -5.78 13.30
N ARG A 15 14.16 -6.59 13.30
CA ARG A 15 14.46 -7.48 12.16
C ARG A 15 13.36 -8.51 11.91
N ARG A 16 12.79 -9.10 12.95
CA ARG A 16 11.67 -10.06 12.85
C ARG A 16 10.37 -9.41 12.32
N LEU A 17 10.20 -8.12 12.53
CA LEU A 17 9.08 -7.36 12.01
C LEU A 17 9.33 -6.92 10.55
N LEU A 18 10.49 -6.34 10.26
CA LEU A 18 10.76 -5.62 9.01
C LEU A 18 11.17 -6.55 7.86
N LEU A 19 12.05 -7.53 8.09
CA LEU A 19 12.52 -8.41 7.02
C LEU A 19 11.39 -9.20 6.33
N PRO A 20 10.43 -9.79 7.07
CA PRO A 20 9.30 -10.44 6.41
C PRO A 20 8.40 -9.47 5.65
N LEU A 21 8.25 -8.21 6.11
CA LEU A 21 7.48 -7.18 5.39
C LEU A 21 8.14 -6.80 4.06
N ILE A 22 9.46 -6.63 4.05
CA ILE A 22 10.21 -6.37 2.82
C ILE A 22 10.03 -7.53 1.84
N ALA A 23 10.21 -8.77 2.32
CA ALA A 23 10.01 -9.97 1.51
C ALA A 23 8.56 -10.07 0.98
N GLU A 24 7.55 -9.79 1.82
CA GLU A 24 6.14 -9.82 1.43
C GLU A 24 5.85 -8.85 0.28
N LEU A 25 6.35 -7.60 0.35
CA LEU A 25 6.15 -6.62 -0.71
C LEU A 25 6.84 -7.02 -2.02
N ILE A 26 8.09 -7.50 -1.94
CA ILE A 26 8.83 -7.96 -3.12
C ILE A 26 8.11 -9.15 -3.77
N PHE A 27 7.73 -10.17 -3.01
CA PHE A 27 6.98 -11.31 -3.54
C PHE A 27 5.66 -10.90 -4.15
N THR A 28 4.90 -10.01 -3.52
CA THR A 28 3.61 -9.53 -4.04
C THR A 28 3.79 -8.82 -5.38
N ALA A 29 4.83 -8.01 -5.53
CA ALA A 29 5.12 -7.32 -6.79
C ALA A 29 5.54 -8.28 -7.90
N LEU A 30 6.45 -9.21 -7.62
CA LEU A 30 6.87 -10.22 -8.59
C LEU A 30 5.69 -11.09 -9.05
N MET A 31 4.81 -11.47 -8.11
CA MET A 31 3.62 -12.26 -8.43
C MET A 31 2.62 -11.48 -9.27
N GLY A 32 2.39 -10.18 -8.98
CA GLY A 32 1.54 -9.34 -9.81
C GLY A 32 2.05 -9.21 -11.25
N THR A 33 3.38 -9.13 -11.43
CA THR A 33 3.98 -9.14 -12.76
C THR A 33 3.75 -10.49 -13.47
N ALA A 34 3.95 -11.61 -12.77
CA ALA A 34 3.70 -12.93 -13.33
C ALA A 34 2.24 -13.13 -13.74
N ASP A 35 1.29 -12.68 -12.91
CA ASP A 35 -0.15 -12.73 -13.19
C ASP A 35 -0.49 -11.96 -14.50
N THR A 36 0.02 -10.73 -14.62
CA THR A 36 -0.16 -9.91 -15.83
C THR A 36 0.39 -10.61 -17.08
N VAL A 37 1.59 -11.21 -17.00
CA VAL A 37 2.19 -11.95 -18.13
C VAL A 37 1.37 -13.18 -18.51
N MET A 38 0.80 -13.89 -17.52
CA MET A 38 -0.05 -15.05 -17.80
C MET A 38 -1.37 -14.65 -18.46
N VAL A 39 -2.02 -13.58 -18.00
CA VAL A 39 -3.24 -13.05 -18.62
C VAL A 39 -2.97 -12.54 -20.04
N ALA A 40 -1.79 -11.97 -20.30
CA ALA A 40 -1.39 -11.52 -21.65
C ALA A 40 -1.40 -12.63 -22.70
N ARG A 41 -1.21 -13.89 -22.28
CA ARG A 41 -1.30 -15.04 -23.20
C ARG A 41 -2.73 -15.39 -23.63
N VAL A 42 -3.75 -14.83 -22.98
CA VAL A 42 -5.16 -15.04 -23.34
C VAL A 42 -5.58 -14.15 -24.52
N GLY A 43 -5.00 -12.96 -24.63
CA GLY A 43 -5.24 -12.00 -25.71
C GLY A 43 -5.36 -10.56 -25.22
N ASP A 44 -5.27 -9.62 -26.14
CA ASP A 44 -5.20 -8.18 -25.85
C ASP A 44 -6.47 -7.64 -25.18
N ALA A 45 -7.65 -8.10 -25.60
CA ALA A 45 -8.92 -7.73 -24.98
C ALA A 45 -9.00 -8.19 -23.52
N ALA A 46 -8.46 -9.38 -23.21
CA ALA A 46 -8.41 -9.91 -21.85
C ALA A 46 -7.51 -9.06 -20.96
N VAL A 47 -6.29 -8.74 -21.39
CA VAL A 47 -5.36 -7.89 -20.63
C VAL A 47 -5.95 -6.50 -20.40
N SER A 48 -6.51 -5.91 -21.45
CA SER A 48 -7.13 -4.58 -21.35
C SER A 48 -8.30 -4.58 -20.38
N GLY A 49 -9.21 -5.54 -20.48
CA GLY A 49 -10.36 -5.67 -19.59
C GLY A 49 -9.95 -5.89 -18.11
N VAL A 50 -8.97 -6.77 -17.85
CA VAL A 50 -8.42 -6.99 -16.51
C VAL A 50 -7.78 -5.74 -15.96
N SER A 51 -6.95 -5.04 -16.76
CA SER A 51 -6.27 -3.81 -16.32
C SER A 51 -7.24 -2.69 -15.95
N LEU A 52 -8.35 -2.54 -16.70
CA LEU A 52 -9.40 -1.58 -16.36
C LEU A 52 -10.04 -1.88 -15.02
N VAL A 53 -10.36 -3.14 -14.77
CA VAL A 53 -10.96 -3.58 -13.50
C VAL A 53 -9.96 -3.45 -12.35
N ASP A 54 -8.69 -3.75 -12.58
CA ASP A 54 -7.66 -3.62 -11.53
C ASP A 54 -7.47 -2.17 -11.08
N ALA A 55 -7.69 -1.20 -11.95
CA ALA A 55 -7.72 0.21 -11.53
C ALA A 55 -8.83 0.47 -10.51
N VAL A 56 -10.03 -0.09 -10.71
CA VAL A 56 -11.15 0.00 -9.75
C VAL A 56 -10.85 -0.82 -8.49
N ASN A 57 -10.36 -2.06 -8.63
CA ASN A 57 -9.96 -2.92 -7.52
C ASN A 57 -8.97 -2.21 -6.58
N ASN A 58 -7.98 -1.51 -7.14
CA ASN A 58 -6.99 -0.78 -6.34
C ASN A 58 -7.62 0.33 -5.49
N VAL A 59 -8.63 1.05 -6.01
CA VAL A 59 -9.38 2.04 -5.23
C VAL A 59 -10.11 1.38 -4.06
N MET A 60 -10.77 0.25 -4.28
CA MET A 60 -11.45 -0.50 -3.22
C MET A 60 -10.47 -1.02 -2.17
N LEU A 61 -9.33 -1.57 -2.59
CA LEU A 61 -8.27 -2.02 -1.67
C LEU A 61 -7.71 -0.89 -0.80
N MET A 62 -7.63 0.33 -1.32
CA MET A 62 -7.22 1.50 -0.52
C MET A 62 -8.19 1.80 0.61
N VAL A 63 -9.50 1.67 0.38
CA VAL A 63 -10.53 1.85 1.43
C VAL A 63 -10.37 0.80 2.53
N PHE A 64 -10.18 -0.47 2.14
CA PHE A 64 -9.99 -1.57 3.11
C PHE A 64 -8.68 -1.40 3.89
N THR A 65 -7.61 -1.00 3.23
CA THR A 65 -6.30 -0.75 3.85
C THR A 65 -6.35 0.43 4.81
N ALA A 66 -7.08 1.50 4.48
CA ALA A 66 -7.23 2.66 5.36
C ALA A 66 -7.91 2.29 6.69
N THR A 67 -9.00 1.51 6.62
CA THR A 67 -9.70 1.01 7.82
C THR A 67 -8.79 0.07 8.62
N SER A 68 -8.08 -0.82 7.94
CA SER A 68 -7.10 -1.74 8.57
C SER A 68 -5.96 -0.99 9.24
N THR A 69 -5.47 0.11 8.66
CA THR A 69 -4.42 0.96 9.26
C THR A 69 -4.91 1.62 10.54
N GLY A 70 -6.14 2.17 10.55
CA GLY A 70 -6.76 2.68 11.77
C GLY A 70 -6.81 1.62 12.87
N GLY A 71 -7.23 0.41 12.51
CA GLY A 71 -7.25 -0.73 13.42
C GLY A 71 -5.86 -1.14 13.93
N THR A 72 -4.85 -1.14 13.05
CA THR A 72 -3.45 -1.43 13.44
C THR A 72 -2.96 -0.47 14.52
N ILE A 73 -3.24 0.82 14.34
CA ILE A 73 -2.80 1.87 15.27
C ILE A 73 -3.48 1.70 16.64
N VAL A 74 -4.81 1.53 16.65
CA VAL A 74 -5.57 1.33 17.88
C VAL A 74 -5.10 0.07 18.63
N CYS A 75 -4.98 -1.07 17.93
CA CYS A 75 -4.51 -2.31 18.53
C CYS A 75 -3.05 -2.22 19.01
N ALA A 76 -2.17 -1.54 18.26
CA ALA A 76 -0.79 -1.35 18.66
C ALA A 76 -0.68 -0.51 19.94
N GLN A 77 -1.51 0.52 20.10
CA GLN A 77 -1.54 1.34 21.32
C GLN A 77 -2.07 0.55 22.52
N PHE A 78 -3.16 -0.22 22.38
CA PHE A 78 -3.62 -1.12 23.45
C PHE A 78 -2.54 -2.14 23.87
N LEU A 79 -1.86 -2.73 22.90
CA LEU A 79 -0.75 -3.65 23.20
C LEU A 79 0.43 -2.95 23.85
N GLY A 80 0.69 -1.69 23.52
CA GLY A 80 1.68 -0.85 24.19
C GLY A 80 1.33 -0.58 25.64
N ALA A 81 0.05 -0.27 25.91
CA ALA A 81 -0.50 -0.08 27.26
C ALA A 81 -0.61 -1.39 28.06
N ARG A 82 -0.21 -2.54 27.49
CA ARG A 82 -0.34 -3.90 28.05
C ARG A 82 -1.79 -4.35 28.26
N ASP A 83 -2.75 -3.68 27.66
CA ASP A 83 -4.15 -4.08 27.66
C ASP A 83 -4.43 -5.03 26.49
N ARG A 84 -4.27 -6.33 26.77
CA ARG A 84 -4.55 -7.40 25.78
C ARG A 84 -6.05 -7.57 25.51
N GLU A 85 -6.88 -7.31 26.51
CA GLU A 85 -8.32 -7.45 26.36
C GLU A 85 -8.87 -6.33 25.46
N GLY A 86 -8.46 -5.09 25.70
CA GLY A 86 -8.74 -3.95 24.82
C GLY A 86 -8.26 -4.18 23.39
N ALA A 87 -7.04 -4.70 23.22
CA ALA A 87 -6.51 -5.06 21.90
C ALA A 87 -7.36 -6.13 21.20
N ASN A 88 -7.82 -7.17 21.91
CA ASN A 88 -8.69 -8.21 21.35
C ASN A 88 -10.07 -7.66 20.99
N ARG A 89 -10.66 -6.79 21.85
CA ARG A 89 -11.92 -6.11 21.56
C ARG A 89 -11.78 -5.23 20.31
N ALA A 90 -10.74 -4.40 20.25
CA ALA A 90 -10.46 -3.56 19.08
C ALA A 90 -10.25 -4.40 17.82
N ALA A 91 -9.49 -5.48 17.88
CA ALA A 91 -9.24 -6.37 16.75
C ALA A 91 -10.53 -6.99 16.17
N ARG A 92 -11.49 -7.38 17.03
CA ARG A 92 -12.81 -7.84 16.60
C ARG A 92 -13.57 -6.74 15.86
N GLN A 93 -13.53 -5.49 16.35
CA GLN A 93 -14.19 -4.36 15.68
C GLN A 93 -13.53 -4.01 14.34
N VAL A 94 -12.21 -4.14 14.22
CA VAL A 94 -11.49 -3.96 12.94
C VAL A 94 -12.00 -4.97 11.91
N LEU A 95 -12.04 -6.26 12.27
CA LEU A 95 -12.53 -7.31 11.36
C LEU A 95 -13.98 -7.09 10.97
N LEU A 96 -14.85 -6.74 11.94
CA LEU A 96 -16.26 -6.44 11.66
C LEU A 96 -16.37 -5.25 10.70
N SER A 97 -15.70 -4.13 10.99
CA SER A 97 -15.77 -2.92 10.17
C SER A 97 -15.30 -3.19 8.75
N VAL A 98 -14.15 -3.88 8.59
CA VAL A 98 -13.61 -4.18 7.26
C VAL A 98 -14.50 -5.20 6.53
N ALA A 99 -15.03 -6.22 7.22
CA ALA A 99 -15.95 -7.18 6.62
C ALA A 99 -17.22 -6.50 6.09
N VAL A 100 -17.84 -5.62 6.88
CA VAL A 100 -19.03 -4.86 6.48
C VAL A 100 -18.71 -3.92 5.32
N ILE A 101 -17.66 -3.11 5.43
CA ILE A 101 -17.28 -2.16 4.39
C ILE A 101 -16.96 -2.89 3.08
N SER A 102 -16.16 -3.95 3.14
CA SER A 102 -15.77 -4.69 1.93
C SER A 102 -16.94 -5.48 1.32
N ALA A 103 -17.86 -5.99 2.13
CA ALA A 103 -19.08 -6.62 1.63
C ALA A 103 -20.01 -5.61 0.95
N LEU A 104 -20.21 -4.44 1.54
CA LEU A 104 -21.01 -3.36 0.95
C LEU A 104 -20.39 -2.85 -0.35
N CYS A 105 -19.06 -2.63 -0.38
CA CYS A 105 -18.34 -2.27 -1.60
C CYS A 105 -18.45 -3.36 -2.66
N GLY A 106 -18.32 -4.64 -2.28
CA GLY A 106 -18.45 -5.77 -3.19
C GLY A 106 -19.86 -5.84 -3.80
N LEU A 107 -20.90 -5.72 -2.98
CA LEU A 107 -22.28 -5.70 -3.43
C LEU A 107 -22.54 -4.50 -4.38
N ALA A 108 -22.10 -3.31 -4.01
CA ALA A 108 -22.23 -2.11 -4.84
C ALA A 108 -21.52 -2.28 -6.20
N CYS A 109 -20.28 -2.79 -6.19
CA CYS A 109 -19.53 -3.07 -7.41
C CYS A 109 -20.19 -4.15 -8.27
N MET A 110 -20.75 -5.20 -7.69
CA MET A 110 -21.49 -6.22 -8.42
C MET A 110 -22.75 -5.68 -9.10
N LEU A 111 -23.53 -4.88 -8.38
CA LEU A 111 -24.78 -4.30 -8.89
C LEU A 111 -24.52 -3.21 -9.93
N LEU A 112 -23.53 -2.38 -9.70
CA LEU A 112 -23.22 -1.20 -10.53
C LEU A 112 -22.04 -1.43 -11.49
N ARG A 113 -21.59 -2.69 -11.70
CA ARG A 113 -20.38 -2.99 -12.49
C ARG A 113 -20.36 -2.36 -13.88
N ARG A 114 -21.50 -2.42 -14.60
CA ARG A 114 -21.61 -1.84 -15.94
C ARG A 114 -21.53 -0.32 -15.90
N GLN A 115 -22.26 0.29 -14.97
CA GLN A 115 -22.27 1.75 -14.79
C GLN A 115 -20.88 2.26 -14.39
N ILE A 116 -20.19 1.57 -13.45
CA ILE A 116 -18.85 1.94 -13.01
C ILE A 116 -17.87 1.88 -14.19
N LEU A 117 -17.84 0.77 -14.94
CA LEU A 117 -16.91 0.62 -16.05
C LEU A 117 -17.22 1.61 -17.18
N SER A 118 -18.49 1.81 -17.54
CA SER A 118 -18.87 2.76 -18.60
C SER A 118 -18.66 4.24 -18.19
N LEU A 119 -18.75 4.57 -16.90
CA LEU A 119 -18.47 5.93 -16.40
C LEU A 119 -16.99 6.25 -16.42
N VAL A 120 -16.18 5.28 -15.98
CA VAL A 120 -14.71 5.46 -15.83
C VAL A 120 -14.01 5.32 -17.19
N PHE A 121 -14.49 4.41 -18.03
CA PHE A 121 -13.86 4.07 -19.30
C PHE A 121 -14.88 4.23 -20.45
N ARG A 122 -14.93 5.44 -21.00
CA ARG A 122 -15.74 5.77 -22.17
C ARG A 122 -15.08 5.22 -23.44
N ASP A 123 -15.90 4.84 -24.42
CA ASP A 123 -15.47 4.44 -25.77
C ASP A 123 -14.51 3.23 -25.81
N VAL A 124 -14.74 2.26 -24.92
CA VAL A 124 -13.98 0.99 -24.90
C VAL A 124 -14.66 -0.01 -25.83
N GLU A 125 -13.85 -0.78 -26.56
CA GLU A 125 -14.31 -1.86 -27.43
C GLU A 125 -15.18 -2.88 -26.66
N GLN A 126 -16.25 -3.38 -27.29
CA GLN A 126 -17.21 -4.28 -26.64
C GLN A 126 -16.54 -5.55 -26.09
N SER A 127 -15.57 -6.10 -26.79
CA SER A 127 -14.79 -7.27 -26.37
C SER A 127 -14.04 -7.05 -25.07
N VAL A 128 -13.46 -5.86 -24.88
CA VAL A 128 -12.74 -5.43 -23.67
C VAL A 128 -13.74 -5.20 -22.53
N MET A 129 -14.90 -4.58 -22.83
CA MET A 129 -15.95 -4.36 -21.84
C MET A 129 -16.51 -5.68 -21.31
N ASP A 130 -16.78 -6.66 -22.16
CA ASP A 130 -17.32 -7.96 -21.77
C ASP A 130 -16.31 -8.76 -20.92
N ALA A 131 -15.03 -8.72 -21.30
CA ALA A 131 -13.95 -9.30 -20.50
C ALA A 131 -13.86 -8.63 -19.13
N GLY A 132 -13.90 -7.29 -19.09
CA GLY A 132 -13.89 -6.50 -17.86
C GLY A 132 -15.08 -6.79 -16.96
N LEU A 133 -16.31 -6.84 -17.51
CA LEU A 133 -17.54 -7.14 -16.74
C LEU A 133 -17.48 -8.52 -16.09
N THR A 134 -16.97 -9.52 -16.81
CA THR A 134 -16.80 -10.89 -16.31
C THR A 134 -15.78 -10.92 -15.16
N TYR A 135 -14.60 -10.31 -15.36
CA TYR A 135 -13.55 -10.25 -14.34
C TYR A 135 -14.00 -9.48 -13.11
N PHE A 136 -14.68 -8.34 -13.31
CA PHE A 136 -15.15 -7.49 -12.21
C PHE A 136 -16.18 -8.17 -11.33
N LEU A 137 -17.14 -8.88 -11.91
CA LEU A 137 -18.14 -9.62 -11.16
C LEU A 137 -17.50 -10.61 -10.18
N ILE A 138 -16.55 -11.41 -10.68
CA ILE A 138 -15.93 -12.48 -9.89
C ILE A 138 -14.98 -11.89 -8.84
N THR A 139 -14.21 -10.86 -9.20
CA THR A 139 -13.28 -10.22 -8.26
C THR A 139 -14.01 -9.42 -7.20
N ALA A 140 -15.17 -8.80 -7.49
CA ALA A 140 -16.00 -8.10 -6.51
C ALA A 140 -16.54 -9.05 -5.43
N ILE A 141 -16.87 -10.30 -5.77
CA ILE A 141 -17.25 -11.36 -4.80
C ILE A 141 -16.10 -11.60 -3.81
N SER A 142 -14.86 -11.45 -4.24
CA SER A 142 -13.68 -11.69 -3.39
C SER A 142 -13.35 -10.54 -2.41
N TYR A 143 -14.00 -9.37 -2.50
CA TYR A 143 -13.68 -8.21 -1.66
C TYR A 143 -13.77 -8.46 -0.17
N PRO A 144 -14.80 -9.12 0.38
CA PRO A 144 -14.84 -9.44 1.81
C PRO A 144 -13.62 -10.27 2.24
N PHE A 145 -13.21 -11.23 1.43
CA PHE A 145 -12.10 -12.13 1.75
C PHE A 145 -10.76 -11.40 1.75
N ILE A 146 -10.48 -10.59 0.72
CA ILE A 146 -9.23 -9.81 0.67
C ILE A 146 -9.22 -8.71 1.74
N GLY A 147 -10.36 -8.08 2.04
CA GLY A 147 -10.48 -7.11 3.12
C GLY A 147 -10.18 -7.73 4.48
N ILE A 148 -10.84 -8.85 4.82
CA ILE A 148 -10.63 -9.58 6.08
C ILE A 148 -9.17 -10.09 6.17
N TYR A 149 -8.61 -10.61 5.06
CA TYR A 149 -7.20 -11.01 5.02
C TYR A 149 -6.29 -9.82 5.34
N GLY A 150 -6.48 -8.67 4.67
CA GLY A 150 -5.68 -7.46 4.87
C GLY A 150 -5.76 -6.94 6.32
N ALA A 151 -6.97 -6.91 6.90
CA ALA A 151 -7.17 -6.53 8.30
C ALA A 151 -6.48 -7.52 9.25
N SER A 152 -6.63 -8.82 9.03
CA SER A 152 -5.97 -9.85 9.85
C SER A 152 -4.45 -9.76 9.76
N ALA A 153 -3.89 -9.54 8.56
CA ALA A 153 -2.46 -9.31 8.36
C ALA A 153 -1.97 -8.07 9.11
N ALA A 154 -2.76 -7.00 9.09
CA ALA A 154 -2.50 -5.78 9.84
C ALA A 154 -2.48 -6.01 11.36
N LEU A 155 -3.41 -6.81 11.89
CA LEU A 155 -3.45 -7.20 13.30
C LEU A 155 -2.24 -8.07 13.70
N TYR A 156 -1.80 -8.98 12.85
CA TYR A 156 -0.56 -9.72 13.08
C TYR A 156 0.66 -8.80 13.14
N ARG A 157 0.74 -7.80 12.25
CA ARG A 157 1.80 -6.77 12.27
C ARG A 157 1.73 -5.96 13.54
N ALA A 158 0.55 -5.51 13.98
CA ALA A 158 0.35 -4.83 15.27
C ALA A 158 0.83 -5.67 16.44
N ALA A 159 0.64 -7.00 16.37
CA ALA A 159 1.16 -7.96 17.34
C ALA A 159 2.69 -8.21 17.23
N GLY A 160 3.38 -7.57 16.27
CA GLY A 160 4.84 -7.71 16.06
C GLY A 160 5.25 -8.96 15.28
N ASN A 161 4.32 -9.62 14.61
CA ASN A 161 4.58 -10.85 13.84
C ASN A 161 4.23 -10.66 12.37
N SER A 162 5.19 -10.29 11.54
CA SER A 162 4.99 -10.16 10.09
C SER A 162 5.27 -11.46 9.31
N ARG A 163 5.89 -12.46 9.95
CA ARG A 163 6.24 -13.73 9.27
C ARG A 163 5.01 -14.53 8.82
N ARG A 164 3.96 -14.55 9.66
CA ARG A 164 2.75 -15.30 9.34
C ARG A 164 1.96 -14.72 8.15
N PRO A 165 1.64 -13.40 8.14
CA PRO A 165 1.04 -12.79 6.96
C PRO A 165 1.87 -12.99 5.70
N MET A 166 3.19 -12.82 5.76
CA MET A 166 4.09 -13.05 4.63
C MET A 166 3.96 -14.49 4.08
N LEU A 167 3.97 -15.52 4.94
CA LEU A 167 3.84 -16.90 4.51
C LEU A 167 2.46 -17.20 3.90
N VAL A 168 1.39 -16.63 4.47
CA VAL A 168 0.02 -16.79 3.93
C VAL A 168 -0.09 -16.07 2.59
N SER A 169 0.49 -14.87 2.46
CA SER A 169 0.55 -14.13 1.20
C SER A 169 1.31 -14.90 0.13
N ALA A 170 2.51 -15.37 0.45
CA ALA A 170 3.32 -16.14 -0.49
C ALA A 170 2.62 -17.44 -0.95
N GLY A 171 2.02 -18.19 -0.01
CA GLY A 171 1.25 -19.39 -0.33
C GLY A 171 0.04 -19.09 -1.21
N GLY A 172 -0.71 -18.05 -0.92
CA GLY A 172 -1.86 -17.64 -1.74
C GLY A 172 -1.47 -17.14 -3.13
N ASN A 173 -0.36 -16.41 -3.25
CA ASN A 173 0.17 -15.98 -4.54
C ASN A 173 0.66 -17.16 -5.40
N LEU A 174 1.35 -18.13 -4.78
CA LEU A 174 1.72 -19.37 -5.47
C LEU A 174 0.50 -20.14 -5.96
N LEU A 175 -0.55 -20.24 -5.13
CA LEU A 175 -1.81 -20.86 -5.51
C LEU A 175 -2.47 -20.12 -6.66
N ASN A 176 -2.43 -18.79 -6.66
CA ASN A 176 -2.96 -17.97 -7.75
C ASN A 176 -2.22 -18.26 -9.07
N ILE A 177 -0.88 -18.33 -9.07
CA ILE A 177 -0.11 -18.68 -10.27
C ILE A 177 -0.44 -20.10 -10.74
N ALA A 178 -0.47 -21.07 -9.82
CA ALA A 178 -0.82 -22.44 -10.17
C ALA A 178 -2.26 -22.55 -10.72
N GLY A 179 -3.21 -21.85 -10.10
CA GLY A 179 -4.58 -21.75 -10.55
C GLY A 179 -4.69 -21.09 -11.94
N ASN A 180 -3.97 -19.99 -12.17
CA ASN A 180 -3.89 -19.38 -13.48
C ASN A 180 -3.32 -20.34 -14.52
N ALA A 181 -2.25 -21.07 -14.20
CA ALA A 181 -1.67 -22.06 -15.10
C ALA A 181 -2.71 -23.14 -15.52
N VAL A 182 -3.48 -23.63 -14.56
CA VAL A 182 -4.52 -24.65 -14.83
C VAL A 182 -5.71 -24.05 -15.56
N PHE A 183 -6.28 -22.93 -15.09
CA PHE A 183 -7.53 -22.39 -15.65
C PHE A 183 -7.32 -21.68 -16.99
N LEU A 184 -6.18 -21.03 -17.21
CA LEU A 184 -5.90 -20.35 -18.49
C LEU A 184 -5.37 -21.31 -19.55
N PHE A 185 -4.44 -22.22 -19.20
CA PHE A 185 -3.73 -23.01 -20.21
C PHE A 185 -4.29 -24.42 -20.38
N VAL A 186 -4.76 -25.06 -19.29
CA VAL A 186 -5.33 -26.41 -19.37
C VAL A 186 -6.83 -26.34 -19.72
N PHE A 187 -7.61 -25.62 -18.92
CA PHE A 187 -9.06 -25.50 -19.14
C PHE A 187 -9.45 -24.44 -20.17
N ARG A 188 -8.56 -23.49 -20.46
CA ARG A 188 -8.77 -22.40 -21.42
C ARG A 188 -10.00 -21.54 -21.14
N TRP A 189 -10.25 -21.28 -19.83
CA TRP A 189 -11.40 -20.48 -19.38
C TRP A 189 -11.18 -18.96 -19.53
N GLY A 190 -10.07 -18.53 -20.13
CA GLY A 190 -9.80 -17.12 -20.38
C GLY A 190 -9.88 -16.24 -19.14
N VAL A 191 -10.48 -15.06 -19.28
CA VAL A 191 -10.61 -14.07 -18.19
C VAL A 191 -11.37 -14.62 -16.98
N PHE A 192 -12.38 -15.47 -17.21
CA PHE A 192 -13.10 -16.14 -16.12
C PHE A 192 -12.17 -16.98 -15.26
N GLY A 193 -11.27 -17.74 -15.89
CA GLY A 193 -10.29 -18.57 -15.20
C GLY A 193 -9.32 -17.76 -14.33
N ALA A 194 -8.82 -16.62 -14.83
CA ALA A 194 -7.97 -15.72 -14.08
C ALA A 194 -8.69 -15.13 -12.87
N ALA A 195 -9.94 -14.66 -13.05
CA ALA A 195 -10.74 -14.12 -11.95
C ALA A 195 -11.06 -15.17 -10.88
N LEU A 196 -11.36 -16.40 -11.30
CA LEU A 196 -11.65 -17.51 -10.39
C LEU A 196 -10.41 -17.90 -9.58
N SER A 197 -9.25 -18.01 -10.24
CA SER A 197 -7.97 -18.29 -9.56
C SER A 197 -7.67 -17.25 -8.49
N THR A 198 -7.79 -15.97 -8.82
CA THR A 198 -7.61 -14.85 -7.89
C THR A 198 -8.58 -14.92 -6.72
N THR A 199 -9.84 -15.22 -6.99
CA THR A 199 -10.88 -15.32 -5.94
C THR A 199 -10.62 -16.50 -5.01
N LEU A 200 -10.32 -17.67 -5.54
CA LEU A 200 -10.01 -18.86 -4.72
C LEU A 200 -8.77 -18.64 -3.85
N SER A 201 -7.74 -18.00 -4.37
CA SER A 201 -6.53 -17.66 -3.62
C SER A 201 -6.85 -16.71 -2.46
N ARG A 202 -7.67 -15.68 -2.67
CA ARG A 202 -8.12 -14.73 -1.63
C ARG A 202 -8.98 -15.42 -0.56
N VAL A 203 -9.88 -16.32 -0.95
CA VAL A 203 -10.68 -17.11 -0.01
C VAL A 203 -9.78 -17.99 0.87
N LEU A 204 -8.81 -18.67 0.27
CA LEU A 204 -7.88 -19.51 1.02
C LEU A 204 -7.00 -18.68 1.95
N GLN A 205 -6.43 -17.57 1.49
CA GLN A 205 -5.65 -16.66 2.34
C GLN A 205 -6.46 -16.20 3.55
N CYS A 206 -7.72 -15.81 3.33
CA CYS A 206 -8.64 -15.40 4.38
C CYS A 206 -8.91 -16.54 5.38
N ALA A 207 -9.23 -17.74 4.89
CA ALA A 207 -9.51 -18.89 5.74
C ALA A 207 -8.29 -19.28 6.59
N VAL A 208 -7.10 -19.34 5.98
CA VAL A 208 -5.86 -19.71 6.67
C VAL A 208 -5.48 -18.68 7.73
N ILE A 209 -5.56 -17.38 7.43
CA ILE A 209 -5.14 -16.36 8.40
C ILE A 209 -6.11 -16.27 9.58
N LEU A 210 -7.43 -16.45 9.35
CA LEU A 210 -8.43 -16.54 10.40
C LEU A 210 -8.22 -17.79 11.28
N TRP A 211 -7.93 -18.94 10.66
CA TRP A 211 -7.62 -20.16 11.40
C TRP A 211 -6.35 -19.98 12.28
N LEU A 212 -5.34 -19.28 11.77
CA LEU A 212 -4.14 -18.97 12.55
C LEU A 212 -4.42 -18.07 13.76
N HIS A 213 -5.40 -17.15 13.69
CA HIS A 213 -5.80 -16.31 14.83
C HIS A 213 -6.48 -17.09 15.96
N ARG A 214 -7.06 -18.27 15.68
CA ARG A 214 -7.67 -19.13 16.71
C ARG A 214 -6.66 -19.91 17.54
N LYS A 215 -5.42 -20.05 17.04
CA LYS A 215 -4.40 -20.84 17.73
C LYS A 215 -4.06 -20.22 19.09
N PRO A 216 -3.99 -21.01 20.19
CA PRO A 216 -3.57 -20.52 21.49
C PRO A 216 -2.13 -20.00 21.42
N GLY A 217 -1.79 -19.07 22.31
CA GLY A 217 -0.46 -18.45 22.39
C GLY A 217 -0.24 -17.26 21.46
N GLN A 218 -1.28 -16.80 20.74
CA GLN A 218 -1.23 -15.53 20.00
C GLN A 218 -1.32 -14.34 20.96
N VAL A 219 -0.74 -13.20 20.55
CA VAL A 219 -0.87 -11.92 21.26
C VAL A 219 -2.30 -11.40 21.12
N ILE A 220 -2.85 -11.48 19.92
CA ILE A 220 -4.25 -11.18 19.60
C ILE A 220 -4.93 -12.50 19.24
N VAL A 221 -5.92 -12.90 20.04
CA VAL A 221 -6.72 -14.11 19.84
C VAL A 221 -8.12 -13.73 19.42
N LEU A 222 -8.59 -14.35 18.34
CA LEU A 222 -9.92 -14.15 17.78
C LEU A 222 -10.60 -15.51 17.67
N ASP A 223 -11.55 -15.78 18.54
CA ASP A 223 -12.22 -17.08 18.68
C ASP A 223 -13.70 -17.07 18.24
N LYS A 224 -14.39 -15.92 18.33
CA LYS A 224 -15.84 -15.80 18.11
C LYS A 224 -16.14 -14.81 16.97
N TYR A 225 -15.91 -15.22 15.72
CA TYR A 225 -16.10 -14.34 14.56
C TYR A 225 -17.55 -13.97 14.28
N LEU A 226 -18.50 -14.89 14.51
CA LEU A 226 -19.93 -14.71 14.21
C LEU A 226 -20.71 -14.02 15.34
N ALA A 227 -20.13 -13.90 16.52
CA ALA A 227 -20.79 -13.30 17.70
C ALA A 227 -20.21 -11.92 18.07
N ILE A 228 -19.63 -11.20 17.08
CA ILE A 228 -19.07 -9.87 17.32
C ILE A 228 -20.22 -8.87 17.41
N ARG A 229 -20.43 -8.29 18.59
CA ARG A 229 -21.36 -7.17 18.76
C ARG A 229 -20.64 -5.86 18.43
N PRO A 230 -21.26 -4.94 17.67
CA PRO A 230 -20.68 -3.64 17.37
C PRO A 230 -20.43 -2.83 18.66
N ASP A 231 -19.22 -2.37 18.82
CA ASP A 231 -18.80 -1.40 19.83
C ASP A 231 -18.53 -0.07 19.14
N TRP A 232 -19.52 0.80 19.14
CA TRP A 232 -19.46 2.08 18.43
C TRP A 232 -18.34 3.00 18.92
N LYS A 233 -17.93 2.89 20.18
CA LYS A 233 -16.81 3.67 20.74
C LYS A 233 -15.50 3.25 20.07
N LEU A 234 -15.23 1.95 19.99
CA LEU A 234 -14.05 1.41 19.32
C LEU A 234 -14.10 1.62 17.79
N ILE A 235 -15.25 1.39 17.17
CA ILE A 235 -15.43 1.62 15.72
C ILE A 235 -15.14 3.09 15.38
N ARG A 236 -15.69 4.04 16.16
CA ARG A 236 -15.44 5.48 15.96
C ARG A 236 -13.96 5.82 16.10
N MET A 237 -13.25 5.20 17.06
CA MET A 237 -11.82 5.39 17.27
C MET A 237 -11.01 4.88 16.06
N ILE A 238 -11.35 3.69 15.54
CA ILE A 238 -10.72 3.12 14.35
C ILE A 238 -10.97 4.01 13.13
N LEU A 239 -12.21 4.44 12.91
CA LEU A 239 -12.59 5.29 11.77
C LEU A 239 -12.03 6.71 11.87
N ARG A 240 -11.84 7.25 13.08
CA ARG A 240 -11.18 8.55 13.30
C ARG A 240 -9.77 8.61 12.71
N VAL A 241 -9.09 7.47 12.68
CA VAL A 241 -7.78 7.32 12.04
C VAL A 241 -7.93 6.83 10.59
N GLY A 242 -8.82 5.89 10.35
CA GLY A 242 -9.03 5.26 9.04
C GLY A 242 -9.56 6.24 7.99
N ILE A 243 -10.57 7.06 8.31
CA ILE A 243 -11.18 7.98 7.35
C ILE A 243 -10.17 9.00 6.80
N PRO A 244 -9.41 9.75 7.62
CA PRO A 244 -8.40 10.66 7.09
C PRO A 244 -7.34 9.96 6.23
N THR A 245 -6.92 8.75 6.64
CA THR A 245 -5.98 7.94 5.85
C THR A 245 -6.60 7.51 4.51
N GLY A 246 -7.88 7.16 4.49
CA GLY A 246 -8.62 6.83 3.27
C GLY A 246 -8.76 8.02 2.33
N VAL A 247 -9.09 9.19 2.87
CA VAL A 247 -9.17 10.44 2.10
C VAL A 247 -7.80 10.79 1.51
N GLU A 248 -6.72 10.70 2.29
CA GLU A 248 -5.36 10.93 1.82
C GLU A 248 -5.00 9.99 0.64
N ASN A 249 -5.26 8.69 0.78
CA ASN A 249 -5.01 7.71 -0.26
C ASN A 249 -5.86 7.97 -1.52
N GLY A 250 -7.13 8.34 -1.36
CA GLY A 250 -8.03 8.71 -2.46
C GLY A 250 -7.54 9.95 -3.20
N MET A 251 -7.18 11.01 -2.48
CA MET A 251 -6.63 12.24 -3.05
C MET A 251 -5.31 11.96 -3.80
N PHE A 252 -4.47 11.08 -3.25
CA PHE A 252 -3.24 10.66 -3.90
C PHE A 252 -3.52 9.91 -5.22
N GLN A 253 -4.50 9.02 -5.25
CA GLN A 253 -4.85 8.28 -6.45
C GLN A 253 -5.44 9.18 -7.54
N LEU A 254 -6.32 10.12 -7.17
CA LEU A 254 -6.84 11.11 -8.09
C LEU A 254 -5.73 11.98 -8.67
N GLY A 255 -4.82 12.47 -7.83
CA GLY A 255 -3.66 13.24 -8.29
C GLY A 255 -2.76 12.45 -9.23
N ARG A 256 -2.54 11.15 -8.95
CA ARG A 256 -1.80 10.26 -9.85
C ARG A 256 -2.45 10.12 -11.23
N LEU A 257 -3.78 10.01 -11.28
CA LEU A 257 -4.53 9.97 -12.54
C LEU A 257 -4.38 11.29 -13.32
N MET A 258 -4.43 12.44 -12.64
CA MET A 258 -4.23 13.76 -13.27
C MET A 258 -2.82 13.91 -13.85
N VAL A 259 -1.79 13.48 -13.13
CA VAL A 259 -0.42 13.43 -13.65
C VAL A 259 -0.32 12.51 -14.87
N GLN A 260 -0.93 11.31 -14.82
CA GLN A 260 -0.93 10.37 -15.94
C GLN A 260 -1.64 10.95 -17.18
N SER A 261 -2.74 11.66 -16.99
CA SER A 261 -3.43 12.39 -18.07
C SER A 261 -2.55 13.47 -18.69
N THR A 262 -1.72 14.14 -17.90
CA THR A 262 -0.77 15.14 -18.39
C THR A 262 0.39 14.50 -19.15
N VAL A 263 0.91 13.37 -18.64
CA VAL A 263 1.96 12.57 -19.32
C VAL A 263 1.49 12.05 -20.68
N ALA A 264 0.20 11.73 -20.83
CA ALA A 264 -0.36 11.26 -22.11
C ALA A 264 -0.27 12.30 -23.25
N LEU A 265 0.06 13.55 -22.95
CA LEU A 265 0.28 14.61 -23.94
C LEU A 265 1.73 14.65 -24.48
N LEU A 266 2.62 13.86 -23.90
CA LEU A 266 4.04 13.82 -24.28
C LEU A 266 4.24 12.93 -25.55
N PRO A 267 5.40 13.06 -26.21
CA PRO A 267 5.78 12.15 -27.30
C PRO A 267 5.79 10.68 -26.84
N THR A 268 5.51 9.76 -27.76
CA THR A 268 5.43 8.32 -27.47
C THR A 268 6.68 7.77 -26.77
N ALA A 269 7.87 8.24 -27.18
CA ALA A 269 9.13 7.84 -26.56
C ALA A 269 9.21 8.24 -25.09
N GLU A 270 8.75 9.44 -24.74
CA GLU A 270 8.69 9.93 -23.37
C GLU A 270 7.65 9.21 -22.51
N ILE A 271 6.47 8.88 -23.10
CA ILE A 271 5.43 8.09 -22.42
C ILE A 271 5.96 6.70 -22.06
N ALA A 272 6.63 6.04 -23.00
CA ALA A 272 7.22 4.72 -22.80
C ALA A 272 8.34 4.79 -21.72
N ALA A 273 9.18 5.81 -21.81
CA ALA A 273 10.21 6.05 -20.79
C ALA A 273 9.60 6.26 -19.39
N GLN A 274 8.56 7.11 -19.26
CA GLN A 274 7.89 7.37 -17.99
C GLN A 274 7.26 6.11 -17.38
N ALA A 275 6.66 5.25 -18.18
CA ALA A 275 6.11 3.98 -17.72
C ALA A 275 7.21 3.06 -17.13
N MET A 276 8.36 2.97 -17.80
CA MET A 276 9.51 2.21 -17.32
C MET A 276 10.09 2.82 -16.03
N ILE A 277 10.27 4.14 -15.99
CA ILE A 277 10.79 4.84 -14.81
C ILE A 277 9.88 4.61 -13.60
N ASN A 278 8.55 4.71 -13.77
CA ASN A 278 7.59 4.44 -12.69
C ASN A 278 7.75 3.03 -12.12
N THR A 279 7.95 2.04 -13.00
CA THR A 279 8.15 0.64 -12.59
C THR A 279 9.44 0.49 -11.79
N LEU A 280 10.54 1.01 -12.31
CA LEU A 280 11.85 0.92 -11.64
C LEU A 280 11.87 1.70 -10.32
N GLU A 281 11.27 2.89 -10.29
CA GLU A 281 11.13 3.72 -9.08
C GLU A 281 10.35 3.00 -7.99
N TYR A 282 9.25 2.32 -8.34
CA TYR A 282 8.45 1.55 -7.40
C TYR A 282 9.29 0.46 -6.70
N PHE A 283 10.12 -0.27 -7.44
CA PHE A 283 11.02 -1.25 -6.85
C PHE A 283 12.04 -0.63 -5.89
N THR A 284 12.56 0.57 -6.19
CA THR A 284 13.47 1.27 -5.27
C THR A 284 12.78 1.71 -3.98
N SER A 285 11.47 1.92 -4.00
CA SER A 285 10.68 2.38 -2.85
C SER A 285 10.24 1.26 -1.91
N MET A 286 10.09 0.03 -2.41
CA MET A 286 9.48 -1.09 -1.66
C MET A 286 10.09 -1.36 -0.28
N PRO A 287 11.42 -1.47 -0.12
CA PRO A 287 11.99 -1.76 1.19
C PRO A 287 11.68 -0.66 2.21
N SER A 288 11.69 0.58 1.76
CA SER A 288 11.38 1.73 2.60
C SER A 288 9.88 1.81 2.95
N MET A 289 9.00 1.44 2.03
CA MET A 289 7.56 1.31 2.31
C MET A 289 7.30 0.24 3.39
N ALA A 290 8.02 -0.89 3.35
CA ALA A 290 7.94 -1.91 4.40
C ALA A 290 8.37 -1.38 5.77
N ILE A 291 9.43 -0.57 5.82
CA ILE A 291 9.86 0.11 7.04
C ILE A 291 8.74 1.02 7.57
N GLY A 292 8.12 1.82 6.70
CA GLY A 292 6.99 2.68 7.06
C GLY A 292 5.84 1.90 7.71
N LEU A 293 5.45 0.76 7.12
CA LEU A 293 4.41 -0.13 7.68
C LEU A 293 4.82 -0.69 9.05
N GLY A 294 6.08 -1.09 9.22
CA GLY A 294 6.61 -1.57 10.50
C GLY A 294 6.66 -0.46 11.55
N LEU A 295 6.99 0.77 11.14
CA LEU A 295 7.06 1.92 12.03
C LEU A 295 5.69 2.27 12.64
N VAL A 296 4.59 2.10 11.91
CA VAL A 296 3.23 2.26 12.46
C VAL A 296 3.04 1.38 13.70
N THR A 297 3.49 0.13 13.66
CA THR A 297 3.42 -0.80 14.80
C THR A 297 4.34 -0.38 15.94
N VAL A 298 5.59 -0.05 15.61
CA VAL A 298 6.61 0.32 16.63
C VAL A 298 6.23 1.60 17.34
N ALA A 299 5.93 2.66 16.58
CA ALA A 299 5.53 3.94 17.15
C ALA A 299 4.20 3.84 17.91
N GLY A 300 3.20 3.11 17.36
CA GLY A 300 1.92 2.90 18.02
C GLY A 300 2.07 2.22 19.38
N ARG A 301 2.91 1.19 19.49
CA ARG A 301 3.20 0.53 20.79
C ARG A 301 3.96 1.43 21.76
N CYS A 302 4.92 2.22 21.28
CA CYS A 302 5.63 3.17 22.14
C CYS A 302 4.69 4.24 22.68
N MET A 303 3.80 4.77 21.82
CA MET A 303 2.78 5.75 22.25
C MET A 303 1.81 5.16 23.28
N GLY A 304 1.30 3.96 23.01
CA GLY A 304 0.43 3.25 23.95
C GLY A 304 1.09 2.91 25.29
N ALA A 305 2.41 2.68 25.30
CA ALA A 305 3.18 2.46 26.53
C ALA A 305 3.51 3.75 27.30
N GLY A 306 3.06 4.93 26.84
CA GLY A 306 3.42 6.21 27.43
C GLY A 306 4.90 6.59 27.26
N LYS A 307 5.56 6.07 26.21
CA LYS A 307 6.98 6.28 25.94
C LYS A 307 7.21 7.01 24.60
N PRO A 308 6.78 8.26 24.45
CA PRO A 308 6.90 9.00 23.20
C PRO A 308 8.35 9.25 22.76
N GLU A 309 9.29 9.37 23.71
CA GLU A 309 10.71 9.51 23.37
C GLU A 309 11.30 8.24 22.72
N GLU A 310 10.85 7.05 23.13
CA GLU A 310 11.22 5.82 22.42
C GLU A 310 10.62 5.80 21.01
N ALA A 311 9.37 6.24 20.82
CA ALA A 311 8.76 6.39 19.51
C ALA A 311 9.58 7.33 18.62
N ARG A 312 10.05 8.46 19.16
CA ARG A 312 10.93 9.41 18.49
C ARG A 312 12.25 8.76 18.08
N HIS A 313 12.89 8.04 18.99
CA HIS A 313 14.14 7.34 18.74
C HIS A 313 14.01 6.32 17.59
N TYR A 314 12.98 5.46 17.67
CA TYR A 314 12.76 4.46 16.60
C TYR A 314 12.36 5.11 15.29
N THR A 315 11.65 6.22 15.28
CA THR A 315 11.34 6.94 14.06
C THR A 315 12.61 7.43 13.36
N ILE A 316 13.53 8.06 14.10
CA ILE A 316 14.81 8.49 13.54
C ILE A 316 15.61 7.30 13.03
N LEU A 317 15.76 6.26 13.84
CA LEU A 317 16.51 5.05 13.46
C LEU A 317 15.95 4.38 12.19
N LEU A 318 14.63 4.22 12.11
CA LEU A 318 13.98 3.59 10.96
C LEU A 318 13.97 4.51 9.73
N THR A 319 13.97 5.83 9.90
CA THR A 319 14.17 6.77 8.80
C THR A 319 15.57 6.64 8.21
N LEU A 320 16.60 6.52 9.05
CA LEU A 320 17.98 6.28 8.57
C LEU A 320 18.13 4.93 7.87
N TYR A 321 17.49 3.87 8.38
CA TYR A 321 17.47 2.58 7.67
C TYR A 321 16.72 2.66 6.34
N SER A 322 15.63 3.41 6.30
CA SER A 322 14.87 3.70 5.08
C SER A 322 15.75 4.39 4.04
N GLU A 323 16.49 5.41 4.45
CA GLU A 323 17.43 6.15 3.61
C GLU A 323 18.53 5.25 3.04
N LEU A 324 19.18 4.46 3.91
CA LEU A 324 20.20 3.50 3.49
C LEU A 324 19.67 2.49 2.47
N LEU A 325 18.46 1.97 2.70
CA LEU A 325 17.86 1.02 1.76
C LEU A 325 17.46 1.67 0.44
N VAL A 326 16.97 2.92 0.44
CA VAL A 326 16.68 3.67 -0.80
C VAL A 326 17.96 3.92 -1.59
N ILE A 327 19.07 4.27 -0.93
CA ILE A 327 20.38 4.42 -1.59
C ILE A 327 20.82 3.10 -2.21
N LEU A 328 20.81 2.02 -1.42
CA LEU A 328 21.26 0.70 -1.87
C LEU A 328 20.43 0.18 -3.04
N THR A 329 19.10 0.20 -2.91
CA THR A 329 18.20 -0.25 -3.99
C THR A 329 18.23 0.68 -5.19
N GLY A 330 18.40 1.99 -4.99
CA GLY A 330 18.58 2.96 -6.07
C GLY A 330 19.82 2.63 -6.91
N ILE A 331 20.97 2.41 -6.27
CA ILE A 331 22.19 2.03 -6.96
C ILE A 331 22.03 0.69 -7.69
N LEU A 332 21.47 -0.33 -7.03
CA LEU A 332 21.27 -1.65 -7.64
C LEU A 332 20.36 -1.57 -8.87
N ILE A 333 19.25 -0.86 -8.76
CA ILE A 333 18.33 -0.67 -9.90
C ILE A 333 18.99 0.16 -11.00
N TYR A 334 19.73 1.23 -10.67
CA TYR A 334 20.44 2.03 -11.66
C TYR A 334 21.47 1.20 -12.45
N LEU A 335 22.21 0.33 -11.80
CA LEU A 335 23.12 -0.61 -12.49
C LEU A 335 22.40 -1.58 -13.41
N ALA A 336 21.14 -1.91 -13.11
CA ALA A 336 20.30 -2.80 -13.91
C ALA A 336 19.49 -2.08 -15.00
N VAL A 337 19.50 -0.74 -15.09
CA VAL A 337 18.65 0.02 -16.02
C VAL A 337 18.90 -0.37 -17.47
N ASN A 338 20.16 -0.41 -17.91
CA ASN A 338 20.50 -0.72 -19.31
C ASN A 338 20.03 -2.12 -19.72
N PRO A 339 20.37 -3.23 -19.01
CA PRO A 339 19.87 -4.54 -19.36
C PRO A 339 18.35 -4.63 -19.30
N VAL A 340 17.68 -3.96 -18.36
CA VAL A 340 16.20 -3.96 -18.28
C VAL A 340 15.59 -3.25 -19.48
N CYS A 341 16.09 -2.08 -19.88
CA CYS A 341 15.62 -1.38 -21.09
C CYS A 341 15.79 -2.21 -22.35
N THR A 342 16.92 -2.90 -22.50
CA THR A 342 17.18 -3.79 -23.65
C THR A 342 16.23 -4.97 -23.67
N LEU A 343 16.05 -5.65 -22.54
CA LEU A 343 15.13 -6.80 -22.42
C LEU A 343 13.67 -6.41 -22.66
N SER A 344 13.31 -5.17 -22.31
CA SER A 344 11.94 -4.66 -22.51
C SER A 344 11.67 -4.15 -23.92
N GLY A 345 12.66 -4.19 -24.83
CA GLY A 345 12.49 -3.76 -26.22
C GLY A 345 12.23 -2.26 -26.38
N LEU A 346 12.65 -1.42 -25.42
CA LEU A 346 12.51 0.03 -25.52
C LEU A 346 13.33 0.59 -26.67
N SER A 347 12.80 1.63 -27.33
CA SER A 347 13.57 2.38 -28.32
C SER A 347 14.82 3.01 -27.67
N ARG A 348 15.86 3.25 -28.48
CA ARG A 348 17.09 3.87 -27.99
C ARG A 348 16.82 5.23 -27.33
N GLU A 349 15.95 6.04 -27.93
CA GLU A 349 15.55 7.34 -27.40
C GLU A 349 14.89 7.21 -26.03
N SER A 350 13.91 6.30 -25.87
CA SER A 350 13.26 6.04 -24.58
C SER A 350 14.27 5.54 -23.53
N ALA A 351 15.17 4.64 -23.90
CA ALA A 351 16.19 4.10 -23.00
C ALA A 351 17.14 5.19 -22.49
N GLU A 352 17.59 6.10 -23.34
CA GLU A 352 18.43 7.23 -22.95
C GLU A 352 17.72 8.15 -21.93
N ILE A 353 16.41 8.42 -22.11
CA ILE A 353 15.60 9.16 -21.16
C ILE A 353 15.51 8.41 -19.82
N VAL A 354 15.24 7.09 -19.84
CA VAL A 354 15.16 6.27 -18.61
C VAL A 354 16.48 6.33 -17.83
N VAL A 355 17.62 6.14 -18.50
CA VAL A 355 18.94 6.16 -17.84
C VAL A 355 19.20 7.51 -17.16
N LYS A 356 18.96 8.63 -17.87
CA LYS A 356 19.15 9.98 -17.33
C LYS A 356 18.23 10.24 -16.13
N MET A 357 16.96 9.89 -16.24
CA MET A 357 15.99 10.12 -15.15
C MET A 357 16.27 9.22 -13.96
N MET A 358 16.62 7.95 -14.16
CA MET A 358 16.96 7.04 -13.06
C MET A 358 18.22 7.47 -12.33
N LEU A 359 19.21 8.05 -13.01
CA LEU A 359 20.36 8.67 -12.35
C LEU A 359 19.92 9.81 -11.43
N LEU A 360 19.12 10.74 -11.95
CA LEU A 360 18.59 11.87 -11.18
C LEU A 360 17.77 11.39 -9.95
N ILE A 361 16.90 10.40 -10.15
CA ILE A 361 16.11 9.81 -9.07
C ILE A 361 17.01 9.17 -8.01
N THR A 362 18.03 8.42 -8.42
CA THR A 362 18.96 7.75 -7.51
C THR A 362 19.73 8.74 -6.64
N ILE A 363 20.05 9.93 -7.19
CA ILE A 363 20.75 10.99 -6.45
C ILE A 363 19.81 11.76 -5.53
N VAL A 364 18.64 12.21 -6.03
CA VAL A 364 17.77 13.15 -5.30
C VAL A 364 16.87 12.43 -4.27
N LYS A 365 16.33 11.27 -4.64
CA LYS A 365 15.33 10.55 -3.84
C LYS A 365 15.76 10.22 -2.41
N PRO A 366 16.98 9.77 -2.12
CA PRO A 366 17.41 9.49 -0.74
C PRO A 366 17.24 10.67 0.20
N PHE A 367 17.52 11.88 -0.24
CA PHE A 367 17.45 13.09 0.60
C PHE A 367 16.02 13.55 0.91
N VAL A 368 15.06 13.24 0.08
CA VAL A 368 13.69 13.78 0.22
C VAL A 368 12.65 12.71 0.55
N TRP A 369 12.71 11.54 -0.09
CA TRP A 369 11.65 10.54 0.00
C TRP A 369 11.53 9.89 1.39
N PRO A 370 12.61 9.44 2.06
CA PRO A 370 12.50 8.85 3.40
C PRO A 370 11.96 9.82 4.42
N LEU A 371 12.35 11.09 4.36
CA LEU A 371 11.86 12.16 5.24
C LEU A 371 10.40 12.51 4.95
N ALA A 372 9.94 12.41 3.71
CA ALA A 372 8.57 12.67 3.32
C ALA A 372 7.60 11.57 3.78
N PHE A 373 8.01 10.31 3.80
CA PHE A 373 7.08 9.19 3.99
C PHE A 373 7.28 8.44 5.31
N THR A 374 8.50 8.30 5.83
CA THR A 374 8.73 7.49 7.04
C THR A 374 8.23 8.18 8.31
N PRO A 375 8.56 9.47 8.61
CA PRO A 375 8.06 10.13 9.81
C PRO A 375 6.53 10.30 9.83
N SER A 376 5.88 10.46 8.67
CA SER A 376 4.42 10.57 8.56
C SER A 376 3.71 9.34 9.15
N ASN A 377 4.30 8.15 9.05
CA ASN A 377 3.75 6.93 9.65
C ASN A 377 3.80 6.96 11.18
N ALA A 378 4.84 7.54 11.78
CA ALA A 378 4.92 7.74 13.24
C ALA A 378 3.90 8.78 13.72
N LEU A 379 3.72 9.89 12.99
CA LEU A 379 2.70 10.89 13.28
C LEU A 379 1.29 10.27 13.26
N ARG A 380 0.98 9.46 12.25
CA ARG A 380 -0.31 8.73 12.16
C ARG A 380 -0.47 7.76 13.32
N ALA A 381 0.59 7.03 13.68
CA ALA A 381 0.57 6.09 14.80
C ALA A 381 0.34 6.76 16.16
N ALA A 382 0.74 8.02 16.30
CA ALA A 382 0.46 8.86 17.46
C ALA A 382 -0.95 9.48 17.46
N GLY A 383 -1.67 9.44 16.31
CA GLY A 383 -2.99 10.05 16.16
C GLY A 383 -3.02 11.39 15.40
N ASP A 384 -1.86 11.89 14.95
CA ASP A 384 -1.77 13.17 14.18
C ASP A 384 -2.13 12.95 12.69
N VAL A 385 -3.26 12.28 12.45
CA VAL A 385 -3.69 11.85 11.10
C VAL A 385 -4.18 13.01 10.26
N LYS A 386 -4.87 13.99 10.87
CA LYS A 386 -5.41 15.14 10.13
C LYS A 386 -4.30 16.00 9.54
N PHE A 387 -3.24 16.25 10.32
CA PHE A 387 -2.07 16.98 9.83
C PHE A 387 -1.41 16.23 8.67
N SER A 388 -1.18 14.93 8.84
CA SER A 388 -0.58 14.09 7.79
C SER A 388 -1.41 14.12 6.50
N MET A 389 -2.74 14.00 6.61
CA MET A 389 -3.67 14.06 5.48
C MET A 389 -3.60 15.43 4.77
N LEU A 390 -3.66 16.54 5.52
CA LEU A 390 -3.65 17.88 4.94
C LEU A 390 -2.35 18.20 4.20
N VAL A 391 -1.20 17.86 4.80
CA VAL A 391 0.11 18.06 4.18
C VAL A 391 0.23 17.19 2.93
N SER A 392 -0.10 15.90 3.02
CA SER A 392 0.02 14.99 1.89
C SER A 392 -0.91 15.35 0.74
N ALA A 393 -2.18 15.69 1.02
CA ALA A 393 -3.13 16.09 0.00
C ALA A 393 -2.75 17.46 -0.61
N GLY A 394 -2.42 18.46 0.21
CA GLY A 394 -2.03 19.79 -0.25
C GLY A 394 -0.79 19.73 -1.14
N SER A 395 0.27 19.07 -0.68
CA SER A 395 1.51 18.91 -1.44
C SER A 395 1.27 18.19 -2.77
N MET A 396 0.51 17.09 -2.77
CA MET A 396 0.17 16.34 -3.98
C MET A 396 -0.53 17.21 -5.03
N TRP A 397 -1.53 18.00 -4.63
CA TRP A 397 -2.31 18.77 -5.58
C TRP A 397 -1.57 20.04 -6.04
N ILE A 398 -0.91 20.75 -5.15
CA ILE A 398 -0.21 22.01 -5.49
C ILE A 398 1.08 21.70 -6.26
N PHE A 399 1.96 20.87 -5.71
CA PHE A 399 3.29 20.68 -6.29
C PHE A 399 3.33 19.54 -7.31
N ARG A 400 2.66 18.40 -7.06
CA ARG A 400 2.73 17.30 -8.02
C ARG A 400 1.80 17.48 -9.21
N VAL A 401 0.53 17.88 -9.00
CA VAL A 401 -0.45 18.01 -10.09
C VAL A 401 -0.29 19.35 -10.80
N VAL A 402 -0.46 20.48 -10.10
CA VAL A 402 -0.44 21.81 -10.74
C VAL A 402 0.93 22.12 -11.33
N LEU A 403 2.00 21.92 -10.57
CA LEU A 403 3.35 22.18 -11.07
C LEU A 403 3.73 21.27 -12.24
N CYS A 404 3.32 19.99 -12.22
CA CYS A 404 3.53 19.08 -13.35
C CYS A 404 2.85 19.58 -14.63
N VAL A 405 1.59 20.04 -14.53
CA VAL A 405 0.86 20.64 -15.67
C VAL A 405 1.59 21.87 -16.19
N VAL A 406 2.05 22.75 -15.29
CA VAL A 406 2.78 23.98 -15.67
C VAL A 406 4.09 23.63 -16.37
N LEU A 407 4.90 22.74 -15.81
CA LEU A 407 6.20 22.34 -16.37
C LEU A 407 6.08 21.65 -17.72
N ILE A 408 5.04 20.83 -17.92
CA ILE A 408 4.86 20.11 -19.18
C ILE A 408 4.19 20.98 -20.25
N ARG A 409 3.03 21.60 -19.93
CA ARG A 409 2.23 22.30 -20.95
C ARG A 409 2.78 23.68 -21.32
N TYR A 410 3.34 24.41 -20.36
CA TYR A 410 3.76 25.81 -20.58
C TYR A 410 5.26 25.97 -20.72
N LEU A 411 6.05 25.11 -20.08
CA LEU A 411 7.52 25.22 -20.10
C LEU A 411 8.21 24.13 -20.94
N GLY A 412 7.49 23.10 -21.41
CA GLY A 412 8.01 22.09 -22.34
C GLY A 412 9.10 21.17 -21.75
N PHE A 413 9.12 20.95 -20.42
CA PHE A 413 10.14 20.13 -19.76
C PHE A 413 9.97 18.61 -19.98
N GLY A 414 8.92 18.15 -20.68
CA GLY A 414 8.71 16.73 -20.94
C GLY A 414 8.68 15.86 -19.67
N VAL A 415 9.26 14.66 -19.72
CA VAL A 415 9.35 13.73 -18.56
C VAL A 415 10.12 14.36 -17.39
N LEU A 416 11.12 15.20 -17.66
CA LEU A 416 11.86 15.89 -16.59
C LEU A 416 10.92 16.76 -15.74
N GLY A 417 9.90 17.41 -16.36
CA GLY A 417 8.90 18.21 -15.64
C GLY A 417 8.07 17.37 -14.66
N VAL A 418 7.73 16.11 -15.00
CA VAL A 418 7.05 15.19 -14.08
C VAL A 418 7.89 14.95 -12.82
N TRP A 419 9.18 14.67 -13.00
CA TRP A 419 10.08 14.32 -11.88
C TRP A 419 10.46 15.53 -11.04
N ILE A 420 10.65 16.70 -11.63
CA ILE A 420 10.82 17.95 -10.87
C ILE A 420 9.60 18.18 -9.96
N ALA A 421 8.38 18.05 -10.50
CA ALA A 421 7.16 18.19 -9.71
C ALA A 421 7.07 17.17 -8.56
N MET A 422 7.50 15.91 -8.80
CA MET A 422 7.57 14.88 -7.77
C MET A 422 8.61 15.19 -6.70
N PHE A 423 9.78 15.66 -7.07
CA PHE A 423 10.83 16.02 -6.10
C PHE A 423 10.42 17.20 -5.23
N VAL A 424 9.76 18.21 -5.80
CA VAL A 424 9.23 19.34 -5.05
C VAL A 424 8.12 18.90 -4.08
N ASP A 425 7.19 18.03 -4.51
CA ASP A 425 6.18 17.44 -3.63
C ASP A 425 6.82 16.67 -2.46
N TRP A 426 7.83 15.85 -2.72
CA TRP A 426 8.53 15.11 -1.66
C TRP A 426 9.31 16.04 -0.72
N ALA A 427 9.95 17.07 -1.26
CA ALA A 427 10.69 18.07 -0.46
C ALA A 427 9.74 18.86 0.44
N ASP A 428 8.59 19.32 -0.07
CA ASP A 428 7.58 20.01 0.72
C ASP A 428 7.07 19.14 1.89
N ARG A 429 6.71 17.88 1.60
CA ARG A 429 6.31 16.92 2.64
C ARG A 429 7.44 16.70 3.66
N ALA A 430 8.68 16.50 3.20
CA ALA A 430 9.83 16.29 4.07
C ALA A 430 10.02 17.47 5.03
N VAL A 431 9.88 18.71 4.55
CA VAL A 431 9.97 19.93 5.36
C VAL A 431 8.87 19.96 6.42
N TRP A 432 7.59 19.82 6.01
CA TRP A 432 6.46 19.90 6.95
C TRP A 432 6.45 18.77 7.98
N PHE A 433 6.74 17.53 7.57
CA PHE A 433 6.80 16.40 8.50
C PHE A 433 7.99 16.50 9.44
N THR A 434 9.14 16.96 8.97
CA THR A 434 10.31 17.18 9.83
C THR A 434 10.05 18.30 10.84
N ILE A 435 9.49 19.43 10.44
CA ILE A 435 9.11 20.52 11.36
C ILE A 435 8.12 20.01 12.41
N ARG A 436 7.08 19.28 12.00
CA ARG A 436 6.08 18.72 12.92
C ARG A 436 6.69 17.73 13.89
N PHE A 437 7.57 16.88 13.40
CA PHE A 437 8.28 15.86 14.17
C PHE A 437 9.20 16.50 15.22
N VAL A 438 10.03 17.48 14.82
CA VAL A 438 10.98 18.18 15.70
C VAL A 438 10.25 18.98 16.78
N ARG A 439 9.16 19.68 16.44
CA ARG A 439 8.33 20.44 17.39
C ARG A 439 7.66 19.58 18.46
N GLY A 440 7.60 18.27 18.32
CA GLY A 440 7.16 17.32 19.33
C GLY A 440 5.67 17.37 19.71
N LYS A 441 4.82 18.15 19.01
CA LYS A 441 3.38 18.23 19.33
C LYS A 441 2.68 16.87 19.23
N TRP A 442 3.11 16.01 18.30
CA TRP A 442 2.58 14.67 18.09
C TRP A 442 2.80 13.74 19.31
N MET A 443 3.85 13.95 20.09
CA MET A 443 4.16 13.14 21.28
C MET A 443 3.15 13.30 22.42
N ARG A 444 2.33 14.36 22.38
CA ARG A 444 1.27 14.63 23.36
C ARG A 444 -0.09 14.14 22.88
N MET A 445 -0.17 13.57 21.68
CA MET A 445 -1.42 13.05 21.13
C MET A 445 -1.61 11.61 21.52
N HIS A 446 -2.85 11.21 21.71
CA HIS A 446 -3.24 9.84 22.02
C HIS A 446 -4.45 9.47 21.17
N VAL A 447 -4.48 8.24 20.67
CA VAL A 447 -5.65 7.69 19.97
C VAL A 447 -6.61 7.08 20.98
N LEU A 448 -6.07 6.46 22.04
CA LEU A 448 -6.86 5.93 23.15
C LEU A 448 -7.37 7.11 23.99
N GLU A 449 -8.66 7.11 24.29
CA GLU A 449 -9.26 8.08 25.20
C GLU A 449 -8.90 7.72 26.65
N PRO A 450 -8.76 8.72 27.56
CA PRO A 450 -8.32 8.47 28.94
C PRO A 450 -9.22 7.54 29.75
N ASP A 451 -10.46 7.34 29.34
CA ASP A 451 -11.49 6.56 30.05
C ASP A 451 -11.64 5.11 29.54
N PHE A 452 -10.58 4.56 28.99
CA PHE A 452 -10.52 3.16 28.58
C PHE A 452 -9.68 2.32 29.51
#